data_6d78bbd5d8231b38df08587436df4270
#
_entry.id   6d78bbd5d8231b38df08587436df4270
#
_cell.length_a   1.000
_cell.length_b   1.000
_cell.length_c   1.000
_cell.angle_alpha   90.00
_cell.angle_beta   90.00
_cell.angle_gamma   90.00
#
_symmetry.space_group_name_H-M   'P 1'
#
loop_
_entity.id
_entity.type
_entity.pdbx_description
1 polymer ?
#
loop_
_entity_poly.entity_id
_entity_poly.type
_entity_poly.pdbx_seq_one_letter_code
_entity_poly.pdbx_strand_id
1 'polypeptide(L)'
;LRPLYAELVRKHKDEGLSFRNVVIFNLYEYYPLASEGAGSSCSQLNDLFLSQIDIDKQNVFTIDGTIPQEAVIEYCRLYEQRIQTFGGIDIGLMGREGNIAMNEPGSSLSSPTRLILIDSTSRAEAAHNLGVDNLPPCSITMGVATIMTARKIYLLAWGDDKADIIKKAVEDKVSDTLPASYLQMHNNANVC
;
A
#
# COMPACT_ATOMS: atom_id res chain seq x y z
N LEU A 1 -0.88 -9.01 -4.06
CA LEU A 1 -0.59 -8.37 -5.38
C LEU A 1 0.35 -9.19 -6.27
N ARG A 2 1.03 -10.23 -5.77
CA ARG A 2 2.02 -11.02 -6.56
C ARG A 2 1.50 -11.49 -7.93
N PRO A 3 0.28 -12.07 -8.07
CA PRO A 3 -0.21 -12.50 -9.40
C PRO A 3 -0.39 -11.34 -10.38
N LEU A 4 -0.85 -10.16 -9.90
CA LEU A 4 -0.96 -8.98 -10.74
C LEU A 4 0.41 -8.50 -11.22
N TYR A 5 1.40 -8.42 -10.35
CA TYR A 5 2.76 -8.02 -10.74
C TYR A 5 3.34 -8.97 -11.79
N ALA A 6 3.18 -10.28 -11.58
CA ALA A 6 3.65 -11.26 -12.55
C ALA A 6 3.02 -11.08 -13.93
N GLU A 7 1.71 -10.81 -13.99
CA GLU A 7 1.01 -10.56 -15.25
C GLU A 7 1.43 -9.24 -15.92
N LEU A 8 1.62 -8.17 -15.15
CA LEU A 8 2.11 -6.90 -15.68
C LEU A 8 3.53 -7.03 -16.23
N VAL A 9 4.40 -7.78 -15.55
CA VAL A 9 5.76 -8.09 -16.04
C VAL A 9 5.69 -8.92 -17.32
N ARG A 10 4.83 -9.93 -17.39
CA ARG A 10 4.63 -10.72 -18.60
C ARG A 10 4.18 -9.83 -19.77
N LYS A 11 3.18 -8.97 -19.55
CA LYS A 11 2.71 -8.03 -20.57
C LYS A 11 3.80 -7.06 -21.02
N HIS A 12 4.65 -6.62 -20.10
CA HIS A 12 5.79 -5.78 -20.45
C HIS A 12 6.76 -6.55 -21.37
N LYS A 13 7.14 -7.77 -21.00
CA LYS A 13 8.14 -8.55 -21.74
C LYS A 13 7.63 -9.11 -23.08
N ASP A 14 6.38 -9.57 -23.10
CA ASP A 14 5.84 -10.33 -24.23
C ASP A 14 4.94 -9.48 -25.15
N GLU A 15 4.27 -8.46 -24.60
CA GLU A 15 3.28 -7.67 -25.33
C GLU A 15 3.68 -6.19 -25.52
N GLY A 16 4.86 -5.80 -25.03
CA GLY A 16 5.39 -4.42 -25.21
C GLY A 16 4.71 -3.37 -24.33
N LEU A 17 4.03 -3.76 -23.23
CA LEU A 17 3.50 -2.81 -22.26
C LEU A 17 4.65 -2.02 -21.64
N SER A 18 4.63 -0.70 -21.74
CA SER A 18 5.69 0.16 -21.22
C SER A 18 5.26 0.89 -19.94
N PHE A 19 6.19 0.98 -19.00
CA PHE A 19 6.03 1.70 -17.73
C PHE A 19 6.87 2.99 -17.66
N ARG A 20 7.51 3.39 -18.75
CA ARG A 20 8.42 4.55 -18.80
C ARG A 20 7.80 5.86 -18.29
N ASN A 21 6.51 6.05 -18.56
CA ASN A 21 5.78 7.25 -18.17
C ASN A 21 4.91 7.03 -16.92
N VAL A 22 5.07 5.91 -16.23
CA VAL A 22 4.35 5.61 -14.99
C VAL A 22 5.12 6.18 -13.81
N VAL A 23 4.40 6.77 -12.87
CA VAL A 23 4.93 7.20 -11.58
C VAL A 23 4.37 6.28 -10.50
N ILE A 24 5.23 5.77 -9.63
CA ILE A 24 4.83 4.84 -8.58
C ILE A 24 5.11 5.45 -7.21
N PHE A 25 4.09 5.42 -6.37
CA PHE A 25 4.16 5.68 -4.93
C PHE A 25 3.82 4.40 -4.18
N ASN A 26 4.71 3.90 -3.31
CA ASN A 26 4.35 2.76 -2.49
C ASN A 26 3.46 3.18 -1.32
N LEU A 27 2.64 2.24 -0.84
CA LEU A 27 1.61 2.53 0.15
C LEU A 27 2.15 2.62 1.58
N TYR A 28 3.22 1.89 1.90
CA TYR A 28 3.76 1.84 3.26
C TYR A 28 5.17 1.25 3.30
N GLU A 29 5.88 1.50 4.39
CA GLU A 29 7.09 0.78 4.78
C GLU A 29 7.10 0.57 6.29
N TYR A 30 7.70 -0.54 6.74
CA TYR A 30 7.93 -0.78 8.17
C TYR A 30 8.95 0.19 8.75
N TYR A 31 8.78 0.54 10.03
CA TYR A 31 9.60 1.57 10.67
C TYR A 31 10.02 1.16 12.10
N PRO A 32 11.32 1.28 12.45
CA PRO A 32 12.42 1.60 11.55
C PRO A 32 12.88 0.37 10.76
N LEU A 33 13.03 0.50 9.43
CA LEU A 33 13.54 -0.58 8.58
C LEU A 33 14.21 -0.01 7.33
N ALA A 34 15.42 -0.46 7.03
CA ALA A 34 16.09 -0.13 5.77
C ALA A 34 15.41 -0.84 4.58
N SER A 35 15.49 -0.25 3.41
CA SER A 35 14.88 -0.77 2.19
C SER A 35 15.36 -2.17 1.80
N GLU A 36 16.58 -2.55 2.23
CA GLU A 36 17.17 -3.87 2.02
C GLU A 36 16.88 -4.84 3.20
N GLY A 37 16.20 -4.35 4.23
CA GLY A 37 15.86 -5.14 5.42
C GLY A 37 14.88 -6.27 5.11
N ALA A 38 15.03 -7.38 5.81
CA ALA A 38 14.12 -8.53 5.67
C ALA A 38 12.67 -8.10 5.96
N GLY A 39 11.77 -8.36 5.02
CA GLY A 39 10.37 -7.98 5.13
C GLY A 39 10.02 -6.57 4.61
N SER A 40 11.01 -5.77 4.17
CA SER A 40 10.74 -4.46 3.57
C SER A 40 9.73 -4.52 2.43
N SER A 41 8.74 -3.64 2.48
CA SER A 41 7.74 -3.46 1.42
C SER A 41 8.37 -2.93 0.14
N CYS A 42 9.37 -2.05 0.27
CA CYS A 42 10.11 -1.50 -0.86
C CYS A 42 10.94 -2.57 -1.57
N SER A 43 11.64 -3.43 -0.80
CA SER A 43 12.39 -4.56 -1.37
C SER A 43 11.47 -5.49 -2.14
N GLN A 44 10.34 -5.87 -1.56
CA GLN A 44 9.38 -6.74 -2.23
C GLN A 44 8.83 -6.13 -3.53
N LEU A 45 8.48 -4.84 -3.51
CA LEU A 45 8.01 -4.15 -4.71
C LEU A 45 9.09 -4.12 -5.80
N ASN A 46 10.34 -3.87 -5.41
CA ASN A 46 11.46 -3.90 -6.33
C ASN A 46 11.64 -5.29 -6.97
N ASP A 47 11.73 -6.33 -6.14
CA ASP A 47 12.04 -7.69 -6.61
C ASP A 47 10.92 -8.31 -7.44
N LEU A 48 9.67 -8.04 -7.05
CA LEU A 48 8.50 -8.60 -7.71
C LEU A 48 8.09 -7.83 -8.97
N PHE A 49 8.48 -6.57 -9.10
CA PHE A 49 7.95 -5.73 -10.16
C PHE A 49 8.96 -4.73 -10.75
N LEU A 50 9.47 -3.77 -9.95
CA LEU A 50 10.20 -2.62 -10.51
C LEU A 50 11.48 -3.01 -11.26
N SER A 51 12.22 -3.99 -10.76
CA SER A 51 13.45 -4.49 -11.40
C SER A 51 13.22 -5.21 -12.73
N GLN A 52 11.97 -5.51 -13.07
CA GLN A 52 11.61 -6.34 -14.22
C GLN A 52 10.93 -5.55 -15.34
N ILE A 53 10.73 -4.25 -15.18
CA ILE A 53 10.04 -3.35 -16.12
C ILE A 53 10.91 -2.16 -16.50
N ASP A 54 10.51 -1.41 -17.51
CA ASP A 54 11.24 -0.24 -18.06
C ASP A 54 10.91 1.08 -17.36
N ILE A 55 10.51 1.04 -16.09
CA ILE A 55 10.20 2.25 -15.33
C ILE A 55 11.46 3.12 -15.11
N ASP A 56 11.28 4.44 -15.26
CA ASP A 56 12.34 5.38 -14.88
C ASP A 56 12.45 5.42 -13.34
N LYS A 57 13.65 5.20 -12.81
CA LYS A 57 13.91 5.23 -11.36
C LYS A 57 13.56 6.57 -10.72
N GLN A 58 13.59 7.67 -11.47
CA GLN A 58 13.18 8.99 -11.00
C GLN A 58 11.67 9.11 -10.76
N ASN A 59 10.90 8.18 -11.32
CA ASN A 59 9.45 8.09 -11.16
C ASN A 59 9.03 7.10 -10.06
N VAL A 60 9.97 6.56 -9.29
CA VAL A 60 9.68 5.62 -8.20
C VAL A 60 9.89 6.31 -6.86
N PHE A 61 8.81 6.50 -6.12
CA PHE A 61 8.80 7.13 -4.80
C PHE A 61 8.43 6.09 -3.75
N THR A 62 9.43 5.58 -3.05
CA THR A 62 9.24 4.67 -1.93
C THR A 62 9.33 5.42 -0.61
N ILE A 63 8.64 4.90 0.41
CA ILE A 63 8.75 5.42 1.77
C ILE A 63 10.06 4.92 2.37
N ASP A 64 10.85 5.84 2.90
CA ASP A 64 12.11 5.54 3.58
C ASP A 64 11.86 5.21 5.06
N GLY A 65 12.03 3.95 5.42
CA GLY A 65 11.89 3.48 6.80
C GLY A 65 13.07 3.81 7.71
N THR A 66 14.07 4.55 7.23
CA THR A 66 15.26 4.94 8.04
C THR A 66 15.26 6.40 8.47
N ILE A 67 14.21 7.13 8.12
CA ILE A 67 14.06 8.55 8.49
C ILE A 67 14.18 8.71 10.01
N PRO A 68 14.98 9.68 10.52
CA PRO A 68 15.02 10.00 11.93
C PRO A 68 13.62 10.32 12.48
N GLN A 69 13.32 9.88 13.68
CA GLN A 69 11.98 9.98 14.25
C GLN A 69 11.47 11.43 14.29
N GLU A 70 12.33 12.37 14.57
CA GLU A 70 12.03 13.82 14.60
C GLU A 70 11.67 14.38 13.22
N ALA A 71 12.10 13.74 12.13
CA ALA A 71 11.83 14.18 10.77
C ALA A 71 10.60 13.50 10.14
N VAL A 72 10.02 12.47 10.78
CA VAL A 72 8.96 11.65 10.17
C VAL A 72 7.72 12.47 9.81
N ILE A 73 7.31 13.41 10.64
CA ILE A 73 6.11 14.25 10.37
C ILE A 73 6.31 15.07 9.10
N GLU A 74 7.45 15.73 8.99
CA GLU A 74 7.76 16.56 7.81
C GLU A 74 7.96 15.69 6.56
N TYR A 75 8.58 14.53 6.71
CA TYR A 75 8.72 13.56 5.63
C TYR A 75 7.36 13.12 5.08
N CYS A 76 6.41 12.75 5.94
CA CYS A 76 5.05 12.38 5.53
C CYS A 76 4.35 13.54 4.81
N ARG A 77 4.49 14.78 5.30
CA ARG A 77 3.94 15.97 4.65
C ARG A 77 4.53 16.18 3.24
N LEU A 78 5.83 16.01 3.09
CA LEU A 78 6.52 16.12 1.80
C LEU A 78 6.11 14.99 0.84
N TYR A 79 5.86 13.79 1.36
CA TYR A 79 5.36 12.67 0.56
C TYR A 79 3.98 12.99 -0.04
N GLU A 80 3.06 13.53 0.77
CA GLU A 80 1.75 14.02 0.32
C GLU A 80 1.89 15.11 -0.75
N GLN A 81 2.75 16.10 -0.52
CA GLN A 81 2.99 17.17 -1.49
C GLN A 81 3.51 16.62 -2.81
N ARG A 82 4.39 15.62 -2.78
CA ARG A 82 4.91 14.99 -3.98
C ARG A 82 3.82 14.31 -4.78
N ILE A 83 2.90 13.59 -4.13
CA ILE A 83 1.72 13.02 -4.79
C ILE A 83 0.92 14.13 -5.49
N GLN A 84 0.68 15.26 -4.83
CA GLN A 84 -0.04 16.39 -5.42
C GLN A 84 0.70 17.02 -6.61
N THR A 85 2.03 17.09 -6.56
CA THR A 85 2.86 17.63 -7.66
C THR A 85 2.69 16.81 -8.95
N PHE A 86 2.44 15.51 -8.84
CA PHE A 86 2.14 14.64 -9.98
C PHE A 86 0.65 14.61 -10.37
N GLY A 87 -0.18 15.47 -9.76
CA GLY A 87 -1.60 15.56 -10.06
C GLY A 87 -2.48 14.55 -9.32
N GLY A 88 -1.97 13.97 -8.24
CA GLY A 88 -2.67 12.98 -7.42
C GLY A 88 -2.42 11.54 -7.87
N ILE A 89 -3.29 10.63 -7.47
CA ILE A 89 -3.21 9.21 -7.73
C ILE A 89 -4.23 8.82 -8.80
N ASP A 90 -3.79 8.27 -9.92
CA ASP A 90 -4.70 7.74 -10.94
C ASP A 90 -5.29 6.39 -10.52
N ILE A 91 -4.45 5.49 -10.04
CA ILE A 91 -4.85 4.12 -9.68
C ILE A 91 -4.26 3.74 -8.33
N GLY A 92 -5.12 3.40 -7.38
CA GLY A 92 -4.76 2.75 -6.13
C GLY A 92 -4.88 1.24 -6.26
N LEU A 93 -3.80 0.50 -6.01
CA LEU A 93 -3.78 -0.95 -6.01
C LEU A 93 -3.58 -1.45 -4.59
N MET A 94 -4.57 -2.13 -4.06
CA MET A 94 -4.54 -2.64 -2.69
C MET A 94 -4.84 -4.13 -2.65
N GLY A 95 -4.24 -4.81 -1.70
CA GLY A 95 -4.53 -6.20 -1.40
C GLY A 95 -4.41 -6.44 0.10
N ARG A 96 -5.23 -7.33 0.64
CA ARG A 96 -5.26 -7.89 2.02
C ARG A 96 -6.38 -7.39 2.96
N GLU A 97 -6.90 -8.31 3.67
CA GLU A 97 -7.35 -8.46 5.08
C GLU A 97 -8.23 -7.35 5.70
N GLY A 98 -8.99 -6.60 4.92
CA GLY A 98 -9.89 -5.58 5.48
C GLY A 98 -9.21 -4.25 5.82
N ASN A 99 -7.89 -4.17 5.76
CA ASN A 99 -7.13 -2.94 5.91
C ASN A 99 -6.88 -2.26 4.56
N ILE A 100 -6.75 -0.95 4.56
CA ILE A 100 -6.29 -0.17 3.42
C ILE A 100 -4.85 0.25 3.68
N ALA A 101 -3.88 -0.29 2.95
CA ALA A 101 -2.45 -0.20 3.30
C ALA A 101 -2.23 -0.73 4.73
N MET A 102 -1.54 0.01 5.61
CA MET A 102 -1.41 -0.32 7.04
C MET A 102 -2.40 0.47 7.91
N ASN A 103 -3.50 0.95 7.34
CA ASN A 103 -4.56 1.59 8.12
C ASN A 103 -5.41 0.52 8.80
N GLU A 104 -5.11 0.24 10.06
CA GLU A 104 -5.79 -0.73 10.91
C GLU A 104 -7.12 -0.19 11.49
N PRO A 105 -7.94 -1.03 12.12
CA PRO A 105 -9.15 -0.61 12.83
C PRO A 105 -8.91 0.61 13.72
N GLY A 106 -9.83 1.59 13.66
CA GLY A 106 -9.70 2.88 14.31
C GLY A 106 -9.02 3.97 13.46
N SER A 107 -8.55 3.64 12.25
CA SER A 107 -8.02 4.65 11.33
C SER A 107 -9.13 5.54 10.79
N SER A 108 -8.99 6.86 10.98
CA SER A 108 -9.96 7.84 10.49
C SER A 108 -9.95 7.96 8.96
N LEU A 109 -11.15 8.21 8.39
CA LEU A 109 -11.30 8.56 6.98
C LEU A 109 -10.47 9.79 6.57
N SER A 110 -10.22 10.70 7.51
CA SER A 110 -9.43 11.94 7.28
C SER A 110 -7.93 11.77 7.51
N SER A 111 -7.45 10.55 7.80
CA SER A 111 -6.03 10.36 8.11
C SER A 111 -5.14 10.55 6.87
N PRO A 112 -4.10 11.42 6.95
CA PRO A 112 -3.07 11.55 5.93
C PRO A 112 -1.99 10.46 6.09
N THR A 113 -0.96 10.51 5.24
CA THR A 113 0.28 9.72 5.42
C THR A 113 0.90 10.02 6.78
N ARG A 114 1.21 8.97 7.54
CA ARG A 114 1.66 9.10 8.94
C ARG A 114 2.39 7.88 9.45
N LEU A 115 3.10 8.05 10.55
CA LEU A 115 3.61 6.95 11.36
C LEU A 115 2.45 6.35 12.17
N ILE A 116 2.37 5.02 12.20
CA ILE A 116 1.41 4.26 12.99
C ILE A 116 2.12 3.18 13.82
N LEU A 117 1.49 2.77 14.90
CA LEU A 117 1.82 1.54 15.62
C LEU A 117 1.00 0.40 15.02
N ILE A 118 1.64 -0.72 14.73
CA ILE A 118 0.99 -1.92 14.18
C ILE A 118 0.54 -2.81 15.33
N ASP A 119 -0.67 -3.31 15.27
CA ASP A 119 -1.15 -4.33 16.21
C ASP A 119 -0.23 -5.57 16.23
N SER A 120 -0.02 -6.13 17.41
CA SER A 120 0.90 -7.25 17.59
C SER A 120 0.50 -8.51 16.82
N THR A 121 -0.81 -8.76 16.69
CA THR A 121 -1.35 -9.90 15.93
C THR A 121 -1.13 -9.69 14.43
N SER A 122 -1.53 -8.53 13.91
CA SER A 122 -1.29 -8.15 12.50
C SER A 122 0.18 -8.22 12.12
N ARG A 123 1.06 -7.78 13.03
CA ARG A 123 2.51 -7.83 12.85
C ARG A 123 3.05 -9.25 12.81
N ALA A 124 2.60 -10.12 13.72
CA ALA A 124 3.01 -11.51 13.77
C ALA A 124 2.55 -12.28 12.51
N GLU A 125 1.32 -12.07 12.08
CA GLU A 125 0.80 -12.65 10.83
C GLU A 125 1.58 -12.17 9.61
N ALA A 126 1.89 -10.87 9.55
CA ALA A 126 2.69 -10.32 8.45
C ALA A 126 4.10 -10.92 8.44
N ALA A 127 4.77 -11.05 9.58
CA ALA A 127 6.09 -11.68 9.71
C ALA A 127 6.05 -13.14 9.23
N HIS A 128 5.06 -13.91 9.67
CA HIS A 128 4.86 -15.29 9.23
C HIS A 128 4.68 -15.39 7.71
N ASN A 129 3.82 -14.55 7.12
CA ASN A 129 3.54 -14.54 5.68
C ASN A 129 4.75 -14.11 4.84
N LEU A 130 5.65 -13.33 5.41
CA LEU A 130 6.89 -12.87 4.77
C LEU A 130 8.06 -13.83 5.01
N GLY A 131 7.90 -14.82 5.89
CA GLY A 131 8.97 -15.75 6.25
C GLY A 131 10.12 -15.10 7.01
N VAL A 132 9.81 -14.08 7.81
CA VAL A 132 10.80 -13.37 8.67
C VAL A 132 10.46 -13.60 10.14
N ASP A 133 11.47 -13.58 11.01
CA ASP A 133 11.26 -13.83 12.44
C ASP A 133 10.48 -12.73 13.14
N ASN A 134 10.68 -11.47 12.72
CA ASN A 134 10.03 -10.31 13.31
C ASN A 134 9.99 -9.13 12.34
N LEU A 135 9.02 -8.24 12.56
CA LEU A 135 8.89 -6.95 11.86
C LEU A 135 8.90 -5.81 12.88
N PRO A 136 9.32 -4.60 12.49
CA PRO A 136 9.23 -3.42 13.34
C PRO A 136 7.80 -3.18 13.85
N PRO A 137 7.65 -2.58 15.04
CA PRO A 137 6.34 -2.33 15.63
C PRO A 137 5.56 -1.20 14.97
N CYS A 138 6.21 -0.40 14.15
CA CYS A 138 5.60 0.75 13.49
C CYS A 138 5.67 0.64 11.97
N SER A 139 4.87 1.46 11.30
CA SER A 139 4.93 1.67 9.85
C SER A 139 4.66 3.13 9.51
N ILE A 140 5.32 3.64 8.50
CA ILE A 140 4.87 4.85 7.81
C ILE A 140 3.94 4.38 6.69
N THR A 141 2.70 4.84 6.72
CA THR A 141 1.66 4.41 5.78
C THR A 141 0.94 5.59 5.15
N MET A 142 0.65 5.48 3.87
CA MET A 142 -0.30 6.36 3.20
C MET A 142 -1.65 6.27 3.92
N GLY A 143 -2.21 7.43 4.26
CA GLY A 143 -3.46 7.49 5.02
C GLY A 143 -4.70 7.21 4.19
N VAL A 144 -5.82 6.94 4.86
CA VAL A 144 -7.11 6.67 4.19
C VAL A 144 -7.51 7.86 3.33
N ALA A 145 -7.39 9.09 3.84
CA ALA A 145 -7.75 10.30 3.09
C ALA A 145 -6.99 10.38 1.76
N THR A 146 -5.69 10.14 1.78
CA THR A 146 -4.84 10.19 0.58
C THR A 146 -5.22 9.12 -0.42
N ILE A 147 -5.42 7.88 0.04
CA ILE A 147 -5.83 6.76 -0.81
C ILE A 147 -7.19 7.03 -1.46
N MET A 148 -8.14 7.57 -0.70
CA MET A 148 -9.49 7.89 -1.17
C MET A 148 -9.53 9.03 -2.20
N THR A 149 -8.44 9.77 -2.42
CA THR A 149 -8.32 10.75 -3.50
C THR A 149 -7.97 10.12 -4.85
N ALA A 150 -7.63 8.85 -4.90
CA ALA A 150 -7.31 8.16 -6.16
C ALA A 150 -8.49 8.23 -7.13
N ARG A 151 -8.23 8.38 -8.43
CA ARG A 151 -9.29 8.41 -9.45
C ARG A 151 -9.97 7.05 -9.60
N LYS A 152 -9.22 5.98 -9.36
CA LYS A 152 -9.71 4.61 -9.38
C LYS A 152 -8.98 3.75 -8.35
N ILE A 153 -9.72 2.89 -7.68
CA ILE A 153 -9.18 1.97 -6.70
C ILE A 153 -9.52 0.53 -7.09
N TYR A 154 -8.56 -0.36 -6.97
CA TYR A 154 -8.75 -1.80 -7.03
C TYR A 154 -8.33 -2.43 -5.71
N LEU A 155 -9.29 -3.05 -5.04
CA LEU A 155 -9.05 -3.95 -3.92
C LEU A 155 -9.01 -5.38 -4.46
N LEU A 156 -7.84 -5.99 -4.38
CA LEU A 156 -7.58 -7.31 -4.94
C LEU A 156 -7.50 -8.34 -3.80
N ALA A 157 -8.37 -9.33 -3.82
CA ALA A 157 -8.42 -10.37 -2.81
C ALA A 157 -8.41 -11.76 -3.46
N TRP A 158 -7.64 -12.68 -2.90
CA TRP A 158 -7.55 -14.05 -3.36
C TRP A 158 -7.67 -15.01 -2.16
N GLY A 159 -8.39 -16.09 -2.38
CA GLY A 159 -8.58 -17.18 -1.44
C GLY A 159 -9.90 -17.08 -0.67
N ASP A 160 -10.47 -18.23 -0.36
CA ASP A 160 -11.75 -18.35 0.35
C ASP A 160 -11.69 -17.79 1.77
N ASP A 161 -10.49 -17.80 2.37
CA ASP A 161 -10.22 -17.23 3.69
C ASP A 161 -10.46 -15.72 3.78
N LYS A 162 -10.55 -15.02 2.64
CA LYS A 162 -10.86 -13.59 2.57
C LYS A 162 -12.33 -13.27 2.31
N ALA A 163 -13.14 -14.27 1.96
CA ALA A 163 -14.53 -14.05 1.54
C ALA A 163 -15.35 -13.29 2.59
N ASP A 164 -15.26 -13.67 3.86
CA ASP A 164 -16.03 -13.04 4.94
C ASP A 164 -15.62 -11.58 5.18
N ILE A 165 -14.32 -11.27 5.16
CA ILE A 165 -13.85 -9.90 5.40
C ILE A 165 -14.18 -8.99 4.21
N ILE A 166 -14.10 -9.51 2.98
CA ILE A 166 -14.50 -8.78 1.78
C ILE A 166 -16.01 -8.54 1.78
N LYS A 167 -16.83 -9.55 2.11
CA LYS A 167 -18.26 -9.38 2.26
C LYS A 167 -18.60 -8.26 3.23
N LYS A 168 -18.01 -8.28 4.42
CA LYS A 168 -18.19 -7.22 5.42
C LYS A 168 -17.76 -5.85 4.89
N ALA A 169 -16.63 -5.78 4.17
CA ALA A 169 -16.13 -4.52 3.63
C ALA A 169 -17.06 -3.90 2.56
N VAL A 170 -17.84 -4.71 1.83
CA VAL A 170 -18.70 -4.23 0.74
C VAL A 170 -20.19 -4.18 1.08
N GLU A 171 -20.66 -4.95 2.06
CA GLU A 171 -22.10 -5.07 2.38
C GLU A 171 -22.45 -4.48 3.75
N ASP A 172 -21.55 -4.48 4.74
CA ASP A 172 -21.83 -3.95 6.07
C ASP A 172 -21.76 -2.42 6.09
N LYS A 173 -22.19 -1.81 7.21
CA LYS A 173 -22.05 -0.37 7.41
C LYS A 173 -20.59 0.05 7.35
N VAL A 174 -20.33 1.18 6.69
CA VAL A 174 -19.03 1.85 6.71
C VAL A 174 -18.62 2.15 8.14
N SER A 175 -17.43 1.70 8.52
CA SER A 175 -16.92 1.83 9.89
C SER A 175 -15.39 1.94 9.90
N ASP A 176 -14.86 2.67 10.87
CA ASP A 176 -13.42 2.70 11.16
C ASP A 176 -12.89 1.38 11.74
N THR A 177 -13.76 0.53 12.26
CA THR A 177 -13.39 -0.84 12.71
C THR A 177 -13.06 -1.77 11.55
N LEU A 178 -13.41 -1.38 10.31
CA LEU A 178 -13.08 -2.09 9.09
C LEU A 178 -12.72 -1.04 8.01
N PRO A 179 -11.49 -0.56 7.96
CA PRO A 179 -11.09 0.52 7.04
C PRO A 179 -11.40 0.25 5.57
N ALA A 180 -11.36 -1.01 5.12
CA ALA A 180 -11.75 -1.37 3.76
C ALA A 180 -13.21 -1.01 3.44
N SER A 181 -14.09 -0.87 4.44
CA SER A 181 -15.47 -0.44 4.25
C SER A 181 -15.58 0.99 3.73
N TYR A 182 -14.59 1.84 3.97
CA TYR A 182 -14.54 3.19 3.41
C TYR A 182 -14.58 3.21 1.88
N LEU A 183 -14.14 2.14 1.23
CA LEU A 183 -14.17 2.03 -0.23
C LEU A 183 -15.60 2.07 -0.80
N GLN A 184 -16.64 1.76 -0.01
CA GLN A 184 -18.04 1.95 -0.39
C GLN A 184 -18.38 3.43 -0.67
N MET A 185 -17.62 4.36 -0.08
CA MET A 185 -17.81 5.81 -0.28
C MET A 185 -17.04 6.35 -1.48
N HIS A 186 -16.22 5.53 -2.11
CA HIS A 186 -15.40 5.94 -3.25
C HIS A 186 -16.17 5.75 -4.56
N ASN A 187 -16.20 6.78 -5.42
CA ASN A 187 -16.99 6.77 -6.65
C ASN A 187 -16.55 5.74 -7.70
N ASN A 188 -15.33 5.21 -7.59
CA ASN A 188 -14.74 4.30 -8.57
C ASN A 188 -13.81 3.28 -7.89
N ALA A 189 -14.32 2.61 -6.86
CA ALA A 189 -13.65 1.47 -6.24
C ALA A 189 -14.17 0.17 -6.85
N ASN A 190 -13.26 -0.77 -7.09
CA ASN A 190 -13.54 -2.08 -7.66
C ASN A 190 -12.94 -3.13 -6.73
N VAL A 191 -13.72 -4.14 -6.40
CA VAL A 191 -13.27 -5.32 -5.64
C VAL A 191 -13.18 -6.49 -6.62
N CYS A 192 -12.01 -7.15 -6.66
CA CYS A 192 -11.71 -8.23 -7.61
C CYS A 192 -11.15 -9.44 -6.87
#